data_e53dcc664108195aa942822105d4c2ba
#
_entry.id   e53dcc664108195aa942822105d4c2ba
#
_cell.length_a   1.000
_cell.length_b   1.000
_cell.length_c   1.000
_cell.angle_alpha   90.00
_cell.angle_beta   90.00
_cell.angle_gamma   90.00
#
_symmetry.space_group_name_H-M   'P 1'
#
loop_
_entity.id
_entity.type
_entity.pdbx_description
1 polymer ?
#
loop_
_entity_poly.entity_id
_entity_poly.type
_entity_poly.pdbx_seq_one_letter_code
_entity_poly.pdbx_strand_id
1 'polypeptide(L)'
;MSKLTKNQKIAYAKVEPGKAYKLAEAAALLKEITFTKFDASVDIDVRLGVDPRKANQMVRGVVTLPHGTGKQVRVLVLCTPDKETEAKEAGADYVGLDEYIDKIKGGWTDVDVIITSPNVMGKVGALGRILGPRCLMPNPKTGTVTMEIGKAVKEVKAGKIDFKVDKFGIVHTSVGKISFTPEQIVDNAKEFMGMILKLKPAAAKGSYVKSIYLSTTMSPGVQVDPKSVETK
;
A
#
# COMPACT_ATOMS: atom_id res chain seq x y z
N MET A 1 26.19 -15.92 4.96
CA MET A 1 25.66 -14.70 4.30
C MET A 1 26.19 -14.64 2.87
N SER A 2 25.32 -14.36 1.89
CA SER A 2 25.76 -14.15 0.50
C SER A 2 26.66 -12.92 0.41
N LYS A 3 27.68 -12.96 -0.46
CA LYS A 3 28.56 -11.80 -0.67
C LYS A 3 27.76 -10.67 -1.33
N LEU A 4 27.84 -9.45 -0.77
CA LEU A 4 27.26 -8.26 -1.36
C LEU A 4 27.84 -7.99 -2.76
N THR A 5 27.01 -7.58 -3.70
CA THR A 5 27.44 -7.14 -5.03
C THR A 5 28.20 -5.81 -4.94
N LYS A 6 28.91 -5.42 -6.00
CA LYS A 6 29.68 -4.15 -6.02
C LYS A 6 28.76 -2.94 -5.76
N ASN A 7 27.60 -2.88 -6.40
CA ASN A 7 26.64 -1.77 -6.24
C ASN A 7 26.05 -1.74 -4.84
N GLN A 8 25.71 -2.91 -4.27
CA GLN A 8 25.24 -2.97 -2.88
C GLN A 8 26.30 -2.45 -1.89
N LYS A 9 27.58 -2.82 -2.06
CA LYS A 9 28.65 -2.30 -1.20
C LYS A 9 28.73 -0.78 -1.21
N ILE A 10 28.60 -0.17 -2.40
CA ILE A 10 28.60 1.29 -2.55
C ILE A 10 27.37 1.91 -1.85
N ALA A 11 26.19 1.31 -2.04
CA ALA A 11 24.97 1.79 -1.40
C ALA A 11 25.02 1.66 0.14
N TYR A 12 25.53 0.52 0.66
CA TYR A 12 25.69 0.33 2.11
C TYR A 12 26.74 1.26 2.72
N ALA A 13 27.79 1.62 1.98
CA ALA A 13 28.80 2.55 2.48
C ALA A 13 28.29 3.98 2.67
N LYS A 14 27.22 4.37 1.97
CA LYS A 14 26.58 5.69 2.11
C LYS A 14 25.59 5.78 3.29
N VAL A 15 25.15 4.64 3.81
CA VAL A 15 24.20 4.59 4.93
C VAL A 15 24.96 4.29 6.21
N GLU A 16 24.95 5.22 7.18
CA GLU A 16 25.58 5.01 8.48
C GLU A 16 24.72 4.07 9.33
N PRO A 17 25.25 2.90 9.75
CA PRO A 17 24.50 1.95 10.57
C PRO A 17 24.10 2.56 11.92
N GLY A 18 22.80 2.43 12.27
CA GLY A 18 22.30 2.89 13.57
C GLY A 18 21.98 4.39 13.66
N LYS A 19 22.24 5.17 12.62
CA LYS A 19 21.85 6.59 12.56
C LYS A 19 20.38 6.69 12.10
N ALA A 20 19.59 7.44 12.88
CA ALA A 20 18.23 7.82 12.49
C ALA A 20 18.29 9.16 11.74
N TYR A 21 17.84 9.15 10.50
CA TYR A 21 17.81 10.31 9.61
C TYR A 21 16.48 11.05 9.73
N LYS A 22 16.45 12.34 9.48
CA LYS A 22 15.19 13.06 9.28
C LYS A 22 14.53 12.58 7.99
N LEU A 23 13.19 12.60 7.93
CA LEU A 23 12.43 12.09 6.79
C LEU A 23 12.87 12.70 5.45
N ALA A 24 13.11 14.02 5.41
CA ALA A 24 13.58 14.70 4.20
C ALA A 24 14.99 14.26 3.78
N GLU A 25 15.89 14.10 4.74
CA GLU A 25 17.26 13.60 4.50
C GLU A 25 17.24 12.15 4.01
N ALA A 26 16.39 11.32 4.61
CA ALA A 26 16.21 9.93 4.20
C ALA A 26 15.68 9.83 2.76
N ALA A 27 14.69 10.63 2.39
CA ALA A 27 14.15 10.68 1.03
C ALA A 27 15.19 11.11 -0.02
N ALA A 28 16.04 12.09 0.30
CA ALA A 28 17.14 12.51 -0.55
C ALA A 28 18.20 11.40 -0.70
N LEU A 29 18.60 10.80 0.43
CA LEU A 29 19.59 9.72 0.48
C LEU A 29 19.13 8.51 -0.33
N LEU A 30 17.84 8.15 -0.29
CA LEU A 30 17.29 7.05 -1.09
C LEU A 30 17.56 7.22 -2.59
N LYS A 31 17.46 8.43 -3.12
CA LYS A 31 17.76 8.70 -4.53
C LYS A 31 19.23 8.48 -4.87
N GLU A 32 20.13 8.83 -3.94
CA GLU A 32 21.57 8.66 -4.14
C GLU A 32 22.05 7.21 -4.03
N ILE A 33 21.39 6.38 -3.21
CA ILE A 33 21.76 5.00 -2.99
C ILE A 33 21.11 4.03 -3.97
N THR A 34 20.07 4.48 -4.67
CA THR A 34 19.37 3.66 -5.67
C THR A 34 20.24 3.49 -6.91
N PHE A 35 20.50 2.24 -7.28
CA PHE A 35 21.33 1.87 -8.43
C PHE A 35 20.59 1.07 -9.50
N THR A 36 19.28 0.93 -9.37
CA THR A 36 18.44 0.21 -10.33
C THR A 36 18.24 1.02 -11.61
N LYS A 37 18.14 0.32 -12.75
CA LYS A 37 17.89 0.95 -14.06
C LYS A 37 16.40 1.14 -14.37
N PHE A 38 15.52 0.64 -13.50
CA PHE A 38 14.07 0.77 -13.61
C PHE A 38 13.56 1.71 -12.51
N ASP A 39 12.35 2.22 -12.67
CA ASP A 39 11.70 3.07 -11.68
C ASP A 39 11.31 2.26 -10.43
N ALA A 40 12.21 2.25 -9.46
CA ALA A 40 12.07 1.47 -8.24
C ALA A 40 10.94 1.99 -7.35
N SER A 41 10.23 1.10 -6.68
CA SER A 41 9.28 1.50 -5.64
C SER A 41 10.02 2.00 -4.41
N VAL A 42 9.46 3.01 -3.76
CA VAL A 42 9.89 3.49 -2.44
C VAL A 42 8.93 2.90 -1.43
N ASP A 43 9.45 2.06 -0.56
CA ASP A 43 8.68 1.34 0.44
C ASP A 43 8.95 1.91 1.84
N ILE A 44 7.91 1.97 2.65
CA ILE A 44 7.99 2.34 4.06
C ILE A 44 7.60 1.15 4.93
N ASP A 45 8.46 0.84 5.89
CA ASP A 45 8.28 -0.25 6.84
C ASP A 45 8.18 0.35 8.24
N VAL A 46 7.03 0.18 8.87
CA VAL A 46 6.76 0.75 10.20
C VAL A 46 6.53 -0.37 11.20
N ARG A 47 7.46 -0.50 12.15
CA ARG A 47 7.31 -1.44 13.26
C ARG A 47 6.49 -0.81 14.37
N LEU A 48 5.36 -1.44 14.67
CA LEU A 48 4.43 -1.00 15.70
C LEU A 48 4.60 -1.79 17.01
N GLY A 49 4.23 -1.16 18.11
CA GLY A 49 4.19 -1.79 19.43
C GLY A 49 2.88 -2.51 19.72
N VAL A 50 2.38 -3.30 18.77
CA VAL A 50 1.13 -4.06 18.87
C VAL A 50 1.38 -5.55 18.80
N ASP A 51 0.48 -6.34 19.39
CA ASP A 51 0.45 -7.79 19.26
C ASP A 51 -0.62 -8.21 18.24
N PRO A 52 -0.23 -8.56 16.99
CA PRO A 52 -1.17 -8.87 15.91
C PRO A 52 -1.96 -10.18 16.14
N ARG A 53 -1.58 -10.97 17.13
CA ARG A 53 -2.33 -12.17 17.52
C ARG A 53 -3.65 -11.84 18.23
N LYS A 54 -3.73 -10.64 18.81
CA LYS A 54 -4.91 -10.15 19.50
C LYS A 54 -5.78 -9.35 18.53
N ALA A 55 -7.02 -9.76 18.34
CA ALA A 55 -7.95 -9.11 17.41
C ALA A 55 -8.16 -7.60 17.69
N ASN A 56 -8.10 -7.19 18.96
CA ASN A 56 -8.24 -5.81 19.41
C ASN A 56 -6.98 -4.95 19.20
N GLN A 57 -5.86 -5.54 18.77
CA GLN A 57 -4.61 -4.85 18.45
C GLN A 57 -4.24 -4.94 16.97
N MET A 58 -5.11 -5.53 16.15
CA MET A 58 -4.88 -5.63 14.71
C MET A 58 -5.11 -4.28 14.04
N VAL A 59 -4.05 -3.68 13.52
CA VAL A 59 -4.11 -2.43 12.76
C VAL A 59 -4.31 -2.76 11.28
N ARG A 60 -5.36 -2.22 10.72
CA ARG A 60 -5.68 -2.28 9.29
C ARG A 60 -6.40 -1.00 8.90
N GLY A 61 -6.06 -0.44 7.76
CA GLY A 61 -6.69 0.76 7.27
C GLY A 61 -6.47 0.98 5.79
N VAL A 62 -6.93 2.11 5.34
CA VAL A 62 -6.72 2.63 3.98
C VAL A 62 -6.24 4.06 4.10
N VAL A 63 -5.42 4.47 3.16
CA VAL A 63 -4.95 5.86 3.04
C VAL A 63 -4.95 6.25 1.57
N THR A 64 -5.32 7.47 1.27
CA THR A 64 -5.19 8.05 -0.07
C THR A 64 -3.96 8.93 -0.06
N LEU A 65 -2.97 8.57 -0.87
CA LEU A 65 -1.73 9.33 -0.97
C LEU A 65 -1.94 10.57 -1.83
N PRO A 66 -1.51 11.77 -1.39
CA PRO A 66 -1.73 13.02 -2.13
C PRO A 66 -1.09 13.03 -3.52
N HIS A 67 0.06 12.35 -3.69
CA HIS A 67 0.74 12.23 -4.97
C HIS A 67 0.57 10.87 -5.64
N GLY A 68 -0.34 10.03 -5.09
CA GLY A 68 -0.54 8.65 -5.55
C GLY A 68 0.66 7.74 -5.30
N THR A 69 0.63 6.55 -5.90
CA THR A 69 1.70 5.54 -5.77
C THR A 69 2.67 5.53 -6.96
N GLY A 70 2.39 6.29 -8.03
CA GLY A 70 3.12 6.23 -9.29
C GLY A 70 2.91 4.94 -10.11
N LYS A 71 2.00 4.07 -9.68
CA LYS A 71 1.62 2.86 -10.40
C LYS A 71 0.28 3.08 -11.10
N GLN A 72 0.19 2.72 -12.37
CA GLN A 72 -1.10 2.63 -13.08
C GLN A 72 -1.83 1.38 -12.61
N VAL A 73 -2.92 1.59 -11.86
CA VAL A 73 -3.72 0.51 -11.28
C VAL A 73 -4.81 0.09 -12.24
N ARG A 74 -4.86 -1.19 -12.61
CA ARG A 74 -5.94 -1.77 -13.43
C ARG A 74 -7.10 -2.16 -12.52
N VAL A 75 -8.23 -1.50 -12.70
CA VAL A 75 -9.42 -1.67 -11.86
C VAL A 75 -10.48 -2.48 -12.59
N LEU A 76 -10.88 -3.60 -11.99
CA LEU A 76 -12.05 -4.36 -12.39
C LEU A 76 -13.23 -4.00 -11.49
N VAL A 77 -14.37 -3.68 -12.09
CA VAL A 77 -15.62 -3.43 -11.36
C VAL A 77 -16.61 -4.55 -11.64
N LEU A 78 -17.03 -5.23 -10.59
CA LEU A 78 -18.07 -6.25 -10.63
C LEU A 78 -19.38 -5.65 -10.10
N CYS A 79 -20.30 -5.31 -10.98
CA CYS A 79 -21.55 -4.64 -10.63
C CYS A 79 -22.73 -5.18 -11.46
N THR A 80 -23.93 -4.77 -11.07
CA THR A 80 -25.14 -4.96 -11.86
C THR A 80 -25.14 -4.04 -13.08
N PRO A 81 -25.84 -4.39 -14.18
CA PRO A 81 -25.89 -3.59 -15.42
C PRO A 81 -26.23 -2.11 -15.20
N ASP A 82 -27.08 -1.82 -14.22
CA ASP A 82 -27.50 -0.45 -13.87
C ASP A 82 -26.34 0.48 -13.48
N LYS A 83 -25.25 -0.09 -12.97
CA LYS A 83 -24.07 0.66 -12.50
C LYS A 83 -22.85 0.58 -13.42
N GLU A 84 -22.99 -0.09 -14.56
CA GLU A 84 -21.87 -0.21 -15.50
C GLU A 84 -21.50 1.13 -16.13
N THR A 85 -22.49 1.97 -16.45
CA THR A 85 -22.25 3.30 -17.01
C THR A 85 -21.46 4.18 -16.05
N GLU A 86 -21.87 4.23 -14.77
CA GLU A 86 -21.16 4.95 -13.71
C GLU A 86 -19.70 4.48 -13.56
N ALA A 87 -19.47 3.17 -13.62
CA ALA A 87 -18.14 2.59 -13.51
C ALA A 87 -17.24 2.95 -14.70
N LYS A 88 -17.78 2.93 -15.92
CA LYS A 88 -17.06 3.31 -17.15
C LYS A 88 -16.72 4.80 -17.17
N GLU A 89 -17.65 5.66 -16.80
CA GLU A 89 -17.44 7.11 -16.69
C GLU A 89 -16.40 7.46 -15.61
N ALA A 90 -16.34 6.69 -14.53
CA ALA A 90 -15.31 6.86 -13.50
C ALA A 90 -13.91 6.39 -13.93
N GLY A 91 -13.80 5.74 -15.10
CA GLY A 91 -12.55 5.31 -15.70
C GLY A 91 -12.10 3.90 -15.28
N ALA A 92 -13.00 3.00 -14.92
CA ALA A 92 -12.66 1.59 -14.70
C ALA A 92 -12.15 0.94 -15.99
N ASP A 93 -11.12 0.09 -15.87
CA ASP A 93 -10.52 -0.57 -17.04
C ASP A 93 -11.35 -1.76 -17.52
N TYR A 94 -11.99 -2.45 -16.57
CA TYR A 94 -12.86 -3.58 -16.84
C TYR A 94 -14.14 -3.44 -16.03
N VAL A 95 -15.29 -3.62 -16.69
CA VAL A 95 -16.61 -3.51 -16.06
C VAL A 95 -17.50 -4.63 -16.56
N GLY A 96 -18.17 -5.33 -15.66
CA GLY A 96 -19.11 -6.41 -15.98
C GLY A 96 -19.35 -7.31 -14.78
N LEU A 97 -20.06 -8.42 -14.96
CA LEU A 97 -20.35 -9.36 -13.88
C LEU A 97 -20.02 -10.80 -14.27
N ASP A 98 -20.94 -11.50 -14.93
CA ASP A 98 -20.84 -12.96 -15.13
C ASP A 98 -19.68 -13.32 -16.06
N GLU A 99 -19.41 -12.52 -17.08
CA GLU A 99 -18.25 -12.70 -17.98
C GLU A 99 -16.92 -12.74 -17.24
N TYR A 100 -16.72 -11.79 -16.33
CA TYR A 100 -15.46 -11.70 -15.56
C TYR A 100 -15.40 -12.74 -14.47
N ILE A 101 -16.53 -13.14 -13.89
CA ILE A 101 -16.59 -14.27 -12.96
C ILE A 101 -16.09 -15.54 -13.65
N ASP A 102 -16.53 -15.82 -14.88
CA ASP A 102 -16.11 -17.01 -15.61
C ASP A 102 -14.67 -16.92 -16.11
N LYS A 103 -14.20 -15.74 -16.52
CA LYS A 103 -12.78 -15.49 -16.81
C LYS A 103 -11.89 -15.74 -15.58
N ILE A 104 -12.28 -15.26 -14.40
CA ILE A 104 -11.54 -15.47 -13.15
C ILE A 104 -11.53 -16.96 -12.76
N LYS A 105 -12.65 -17.69 -12.93
CA LYS A 105 -12.68 -19.15 -12.75
C LYS A 105 -11.71 -19.86 -13.69
N GLY A 106 -11.55 -19.35 -14.91
CA GLY A 106 -10.58 -19.82 -15.90
C GLY A 106 -9.12 -19.43 -15.57
N GLY A 107 -8.87 -18.71 -14.45
CA GLY A 107 -7.54 -18.33 -13.99
C GLY A 107 -7.07 -16.93 -14.39
N TRP A 108 -7.90 -16.14 -15.08
CA TRP A 108 -7.56 -14.76 -15.42
C TRP A 108 -7.57 -13.86 -14.17
N THR A 109 -6.49 -13.17 -13.94
CA THR A 109 -6.30 -12.29 -12.76
C THR A 109 -5.42 -11.08 -13.08
N ASP A 110 -5.44 -10.62 -14.33
CA ASP A 110 -4.64 -9.49 -14.82
C ASP A 110 -5.21 -8.13 -14.40
N VAL A 111 -5.54 -8.02 -13.10
CA VAL A 111 -6.07 -6.82 -12.47
C VAL A 111 -5.35 -6.58 -11.15
N ASP A 112 -5.28 -5.32 -10.73
CA ASP A 112 -4.62 -4.94 -9.49
C ASP A 112 -5.62 -4.72 -8.34
N VAL A 113 -6.84 -4.24 -8.66
CA VAL A 113 -7.91 -4.03 -7.67
C VAL A 113 -9.25 -4.46 -8.25
N ILE A 114 -10.07 -5.12 -7.42
CA ILE A 114 -11.44 -5.48 -7.74
C ILE A 114 -12.38 -4.70 -6.83
N ILE A 115 -13.29 -3.93 -7.43
CA ILE A 115 -14.35 -3.21 -6.73
C ILE A 115 -15.67 -3.92 -7.03
N THR A 116 -16.52 -4.08 -6.02
CA THR A 116 -17.81 -4.75 -6.19
C THR A 116 -18.92 -4.04 -5.45
N SER A 117 -20.15 -4.20 -5.95
CA SER A 117 -21.31 -3.79 -5.17
C SER A 117 -21.69 -4.88 -4.15
N PRO A 118 -22.26 -4.52 -2.99
CA PRO A 118 -22.67 -5.49 -1.98
C PRO A 118 -23.62 -6.56 -2.51
N ASN A 119 -24.49 -6.21 -3.46
CA ASN A 119 -25.50 -7.09 -4.02
C ASN A 119 -24.92 -8.31 -4.77
N VAL A 120 -23.75 -8.14 -5.40
CA VAL A 120 -23.08 -9.22 -6.16
C VAL A 120 -22.02 -9.97 -5.36
N MET A 121 -21.78 -9.55 -4.11
CA MET A 121 -20.76 -10.14 -3.26
C MET A 121 -20.96 -11.65 -3.02
N GLY A 122 -22.20 -12.12 -3.01
CA GLY A 122 -22.50 -13.56 -2.93
C GLY A 122 -21.91 -14.38 -4.08
N LYS A 123 -21.96 -13.86 -5.31
CA LYS A 123 -21.36 -14.50 -6.50
C LYS A 123 -19.81 -14.42 -6.44
N VAL A 124 -19.29 -13.28 -6.04
CA VAL A 124 -17.83 -13.04 -5.91
C VAL A 124 -17.22 -13.88 -4.79
N GLY A 125 -17.96 -14.15 -3.72
CA GLY A 125 -17.54 -14.99 -2.61
C GLY A 125 -17.09 -16.40 -3.04
N ALA A 126 -17.73 -16.96 -4.07
CA ALA A 126 -17.34 -18.25 -4.65
C ALA A 126 -15.92 -18.24 -5.27
N LEU A 127 -15.41 -17.07 -5.66
CA LEU A 127 -14.07 -16.89 -6.22
C LEU A 127 -12.98 -16.73 -5.16
N GLY A 128 -13.34 -16.77 -3.88
CA GLY A 128 -12.42 -16.54 -2.75
C GLY A 128 -11.18 -17.44 -2.74
N ARG A 129 -11.30 -18.68 -3.27
CA ARG A 129 -10.17 -19.61 -3.42
C ARG A 129 -9.11 -19.13 -4.42
N ILE A 130 -9.52 -18.36 -5.45
CA ILE A 130 -8.64 -17.84 -6.50
C ILE A 130 -8.14 -16.46 -6.11
N LEU A 131 -9.03 -15.56 -5.69
CA LEU A 131 -8.73 -14.16 -5.39
C LEU A 131 -8.05 -13.97 -4.03
N GLY A 132 -8.34 -14.84 -3.05
CA GLY A 132 -7.80 -14.74 -1.69
C GLY A 132 -6.27 -14.79 -1.62
N PRO A 133 -5.61 -15.83 -2.16
CA PRO A 133 -4.15 -15.93 -2.16
C PRO A 133 -3.43 -14.79 -2.90
N ARG A 134 -4.13 -14.14 -3.86
CA ARG A 134 -3.61 -13.01 -4.64
C ARG A 134 -3.92 -11.64 -4.03
N CYS A 135 -4.56 -11.61 -2.85
CA CYS A 135 -4.99 -10.37 -2.17
C CYS A 135 -5.96 -9.50 -3.00
N LEU A 136 -6.62 -10.08 -4.01
CA LEU A 136 -7.58 -9.39 -4.89
C LEU A 136 -9.02 -9.44 -4.38
N MET A 137 -9.28 -10.14 -3.27
CA MET A 137 -10.63 -10.31 -2.74
C MET A 137 -11.19 -8.99 -2.22
N PRO A 138 -12.32 -8.50 -2.76
CA PRO A 138 -12.96 -7.28 -2.28
C PRO A 138 -13.33 -7.36 -0.81
N ASN A 139 -13.17 -6.25 -0.08
CA ASN A 139 -13.44 -6.20 1.35
C ASN A 139 -14.11 -4.87 1.74
N PRO A 140 -15.21 -4.90 2.51
CA PRO A 140 -15.87 -3.68 2.99
C PRO A 140 -14.95 -2.76 3.80
N LYS A 141 -14.01 -3.34 4.58
CA LYS A 141 -13.09 -2.55 5.42
C LYS A 141 -12.07 -1.75 4.62
N THR A 142 -11.78 -2.13 3.39
CA THR A 142 -10.89 -1.40 2.47
C THR A 142 -11.68 -0.49 1.52
N GLY A 143 -13.00 -0.47 1.64
CA GLY A 143 -13.87 0.34 0.78
C GLY A 143 -13.96 -0.16 -0.67
N THR A 144 -13.52 -1.41 -0.94
CA THR A 144 -13.65 -2.04 -2.25
C THR A 144 -15.00 -2.72 -2.46
N VAL A 145 -15.83 -2.81 -1.41
CA VAL A 145 -17.24 -3.21 -1.48
C VAL A 145 -18.08 -2.00 -1.10
N THR A 146 -18.69 -1.34 -2.09
CA THR A 146 -19.44 -0.10 -1.89
C THR A 146 -20.61 0.03 -2.86
N MET A 147 -21.59 0.85 -2.49
CA MET A 147 -22.68 1.25 -3.38
C MET A 147 -22.27 2.41 -4.31
N GLU A 148 -21.31 3.24 -3.91
CA GLU A 148 -20.76 4.39 -4.66
C GLU A 148 -19.55 3.95 -5.49
N ILE A 149 -19.81 3.24 -6.59
CA ILE A 149 -18.75 2.62 -7.42
C ILE A 149 -17.87 3.69 -8.07
N GLY A 150 -18.47 4.74 -8.63
CA GLY A 150 -17.74 5.79 -9.33
C GLY A 150 -16.74 6.52 -8.42
N LYS A 151 -17.11 6.80 -7.17
CA LYS A 151 -16.22 7.40 -6.18
C LYS A 151 -15.08 6.46 -5.80
N ALA A 152 -15.38 5.18 -5.56
CA ALA A 152 -14.36 4.20 -5.21
C ALA A 152 -13.32 4.00 -6.32
N VAL A 153 -13.74 3.96 -7.59
CA VAL A 153 -12.83 3.87 -8.74
C VAL A 153 -11.91 5.08 -8.81
N LYS A 154 -12.46 6.29 -8.65
CA LYS A 154 -11.66 7.53 -8.65
C LYS A 154 -10.64 7.56 -7.50
N GLU A 155 -11.04 7.16 -6.29
CA GLU A 155 -10.14 7.09 -5.13
C GLU A 155 -9.01 6.08 -5.34
N VAL A 156 -9.31 4.89 -5.86
CA VAL A 156 -8.28 3.86 -6.15
C VAL A 156 -7.31 4.35 -7.23
N LYS A 157 -7.80 4.99 -8.28
CA LYS A 157 -6.93 5.59 -9.32
C LYS A 157 -6.15 6.82 -8.83
N ALA A 158 -6.68 7.54 -7.83
CA ALA A 158 -5.96 8.64 -7.18
C ALA A 158 -4.85 8.16 -6.23
N GLY A 159 -4.70 6.85 -6.00
CA GLY A 159 -3.63 6.30 -5.16
C GLY A 159 -4.06 5.90 -3.76
N LYS A 160 -5.31 5.44 -3.63
CA LYS A 160 -5.79 4.79 -2.39
C LYS A 160 -5.10 3.43 -2.25
N ILE A 161 -4.42 3.24 -1.13
CA ILE A 161 -3.75 1.99 -0.76
C ILE A 161 -4.36 1.43 0.52
N ASP A 162 -4.40 0.11 0.63
CA ASP A 162 -4.73 -0.56 1.88
C ASP A 162 -3.46 -1.09 2.55
N PHE A 163 -3.48 -1.13 3.87
CA PHE A 163 -2.40 -1.67 4.66
C PHE A 163 -2.92 -2.50 5.82
N LYS A 164 -2.11 -3.46 6.23
CA LYS A 164 -2.41 -4.35 7.34
C LYS A 164 -1.12 -4.70 8.06
N VAL A 165 -1.19 -4.75 9.39
CA VAL A 165 -0.07 -5.23 10.20
C VAL A 165 0.17 -6.73 9.94
N ASP A 166 1.44 -7.11 9.81
CA ASP A 166 1.88 -8.50 9.66
C ASP A 166 1.93 -9.25 11.01
N LYS A 167 2.41 -10.50 10.99
CA LYS A 167 2.53 -11.34 12.19
C LYS A 167 3.58 -10.85 13.19
N PHE A 168 4.48 -9.95 12.78
CA PHE A 168 5.57 -9.40 13.58
C PHE A 168 5.28 -7.99 14.09
N GLY A 169 4.10 -7.45 13.80
CA GLY A 169 3.72 -6.10 14.20
C GLY A 169 4.29 -5.02 13.28
N ILE A 170 4.61 -5.36 12.02
CA ILE A 170 5.16 -4.44 11.03
C ILE A 170 4.11 -4.15 9.97
N VAL A 171 4.03 -2.93 9.51
CA VAL A 171 3.24 -2.51 8.34
C VAL A 171 4.19 -2.21 7.21
N HIS A 172 3.97 -2.85 6.07
CA HIS A 172 4.74 -2.69 4.84
C HIS A 172 3.85 -2.02 3.80
N THR A 173 4.35 -0.95 3.16
CA THR A 173 3.59 -0.27 2.13
C THR A 173 4.50 0.51 1.18
N SER A 174 4.10 0.64 -0.09
CA SER A 174 4.79 1.48 -1.05
C SER A 174 4.19 2.89 -1.03
N VAL A 175 5.03 3.89 -0.81
CA VAL A 175 4.63 5.31 -0.73
C VAL A 175 4.93 6.09 -2.02
N GLY A 176 5.52 5.46 -3.02
CA GLY A 176 5.79 6.11 -4.29
C GLY A 176 6.84 5.39 -5.13
N LYS A 177 7.39 6.14 -6.08
CA LYS A 177 8.45 5.70 -6.99
C LYS A 177 9.68 6.59 -6.82
N ILE A 178 10.84 6.09 -7.26
CA ILE A 178 12.09 6.86 -7.20
C ILE A 178 12.06 8.06 -8.16
N SER A 179 11.22 8.03 -9.19
CA SER A 179 10.94 9.14 -10.09
C SER A 179 10.31 10.36 -9.39
N PHE A 180 9.63 10.16 -8.25
CA PHE A 180 9.03 11.23 -7.48
C PHE A 180 10.10 12.18 -6.92
N THR A 181 9.73 13.44 -6.69
CA THR A 181 10.60 14.36 -5.96
C THR A 181 10.72 13.94 -4.49
N PRO A 182 11.83 14.27 -3.79
CA PRO A 182 11.96 13.97 -2.38
C PRO A 182 10.81 14.53 -1.53
N GLU A 183 10.29 15.70 -1.91
CA GLU A 183 9.16 16.36 -1.24
C GLU A 183 7.87 15.53 -1.37
N GLN A 184 7.57 15.00 -2.57
CA GLN A 184 6.41 14.13 -2.80
C GLN A 184 6.48 12.85 -1.97
N ILE A 185 7.69 12.25 -1.84
CA ILE A 185 7.90 11.07 -0.99
C ILE A 185 7.66 11.42 0.48
N VAL A 186 8.14 12.58 0.91
CA VAL A 186 7.94 13.07 2.30
C VAL A 186 6.47 13.30 2.59
N ASP A 187 5.72 13.93 1.69
CA ASP A 187 4.30 14.22 1.89
C ASP A 187 3.47 12.93 1.94
N ASN A 188 3.73 11.99 1.02
CA ASN A 188 3.08 10.69 1.04
C ASN A 188 3.40 9.91 2.33
N ALA A 189 4.65 9.93 2.78
CA ALA A 189 5.07 9.25 4.01
C ALA A 189 4.43 9.88 5.25
N LYS A 190 4.30 11.21 5.31
CA LYS A 190 3.63 11.92 6.41
C LYS A 190 2.14 11.58 6.48
N GLU A 191 1.43 11.59 5.34
CA GLU A 191 0.01 11.25 5.30
C GLU A 191 -0.22 9.80 5.75
N PHE A 192 0.61 8.88 5.27
CA PHE A 192 0.58 7.48 5.70
C PHE A 192 0.81 7.33 7.21
N MET A 193 1.81 7.99 7.76
CA MET A 193 2.09 7.94 9.19
C MET A 193 1.00 8.61 10.03
N GLY A 194 0.43 9.71 9.55
CA GLY A 194 -0.73 10.37 10.17
C GLY A 194 -1.92 9.41 10.30
N MET A 195 -2.19 8.61 9.25
CA MET A 195 -3.24 7.59 9.29
C MET A 195 -2.91 6.46 10.28
N ILE A 196 -1.67 5.98 10.30
CA ILE A 196 -1.24 4.96 11.29
C ILE A 196 -1.45 5.46 12.72
N LEU A 197 -1.07 6.70 13.02
CA LEU A 197 -1.23 7.29 14.35
C LEU A 197 -2.72 7.43 14.74
N LYS A 198 -3.58 7.82 13.81
CA LYS A 198 -5.04 7.87 14.01
C LYS A 198 -5.66 6.50 14.32
N LEU A 199 -5.12 5.44 13.74
CA LEU A 199 -5.59 4.06 13.95
C LEU A 199 -4.97 3.35 15.15
N LYS A 200 -4.28 4.08 16.05
CA LYS A 200 -3.70 3.50 17.26
C LYS A 200 -4.78 2.81 18.10
N PRO A 201 -4.66 1.49 18.37
CA PRO A 201 -5.60 0.79 19.23
C PRO A 201 -5.51 1.28 20.68
N ALA A 202 -6.64 1.44 21.36
CA ALA A 202 -6.67 1.79 22.79
C ALA A 202 -5.94 0.76 23.67
N ALA A 203 -5.90 -0.51 23.23
CA ALA A 203 -5.20 -1.60 23.91
C ALA A 203 -3.67 -1.57 23.73
N ALA A 204 -3.12 -0.71 22.87
CA ALA A 204 -1.68 -0.60 22.67
C ALA A 204 -1.02 0.17 23.82
N LYS A 205 -0.20 -0.52 24.60
CA LYS A 205 0.55 0.07 25.73
C LYS A 205 1.98 0.41 25.32
N GLY A 206 2.52 1.49 25.87
CA GLY A 206 3.90 1.94 25.61
C GLY A 206 4.08 2.66 24.27
N SER A 207 5.32 2.60 23.73
CA SER A 207 5.65 3.20 22.43
C SER A 207 4.90 2.52 21.29
N TYR A 208 4.04 3.27 20.60
CA TYR A 208 3.25 2.74 19.49
C TYR A 208 4.10 2.55 18.24
N VAL A 209 4.85 3.56 17.83
CA VAL A 209 5.82 3.45 16.74
C VAL A 209 7.18 3.10 17.35
N LYS A 210 7.75 1.96 16.98
CA LYS A 210 9.06 1.51 17.45
C LYS A 210 10.20 1.92 16.54
N SER A 211 10.02 1.73 15.24
CA SER A 211 11.00 2.11 14.22
C SER A 211 10.32 2.30 12.87
N ILE A 212 10.90 3.16 12.07
CA ILE A 212 10.47 3.45 10.70
C ILE A 212 11.70 3.26 9.81
N TYR A 213 11.52 2.57 8.70
CA TYR A 213 12.53 2.42 7.66
C TYR A 213 11.95 2.81 6.32
N LEU A 214 12.76 3.48 5.52
CA LEU A 214 12.50 3.72 4.11
C LEU A 214 13.51 2.93 3.30
N SER A 215 13.04 2.28 2.24
CA SER A 215 13.90 1.53 1.33
C SER A 215 13.43 1.69 -0.12
N THR A 216 14.31 1.40 -1.04
CA THR A 216 13.92 1.22 -2.44
C THR A 216 14.19 -0.22 -2.85
N THR A 217 13.61 -0.66 -3.95
CA THR A 217 13.88 -1.99 -4.49
C THR A 217 15.39 -2.21 -4.60
N MET A 218 15.94 -3.22 -3.90
CA MET A 218 17.34 -3.63 -3.85
C MET A 218 18.30 -2.70 -3.07
N SER A 219 17.86 -1.57 -2.50
CA SER A 219 18.70 -0.71 -1.65
C SER A 219 18.70 -1.16 -0.18
N PRO A 220 19.68 -0.74 0.64
CA PRO A 220 19.57 -0.87 2.08
C PRO A 220 18.45 -0.02 2.64
N GLY A 221 17.85 -0.47 3.76
CA GLY A 221 16.87 0.30 4.49
C GLY A 221 17.53 1.46 5.26
N VAL A 222 16.95 2.65 5.12
CA VAL A 222 17.38 3.86 5.82
C VAL A 222 16.47 4.06 7.03
N GLN A 223 17.01 4.09 8.22
CA GLN A 223 16.25 4.34 9.44
C GLN A 223 15.83 5.80 9.53
N VAL A 224 14.53 6.03 9.77
CA VAL A 224 13.95 7.37 9.93
C VAL A 224 13.66 7.62 11.41
N ASP A 225 13.94 8.84 11.88
CA ASP A 225 13.57 9.28 13.23
C ASP A 225 12.04 9.40 13.33
N PRO A 226 11.38 8.61 14.20
CA PRO A 226 9.93 8.68 14.39
C PRO A 226 9.43 10.09 14.74
N LYS A 227 10.22 10.87 15.47
CA LYS A 227 9.86 12.25 15.85
C LYS A 227 9.79 13.20 14.66
N SER A 228 10.54 12.93 13.59
CA SER A 228 10.55 13.75 12.37
C SER A 228 9.29 13.58 11.53
N VAL A 229 8.47 12.56 11.84
CA VAL A 229 7.25 12.19 11.07
C VAL A 229 5.97 12.49 11.87
N GLU A 230 6.08 12.70 13.18
CA GLU A 230 4.95 13.14 14.00
C GLU A 230 4.57 14.57 13.60
N THR A 231 3.52 14.69 12.80
CA THR A 231 2.84 15.99 12.57
C THR A 231 2.18 16.41 13.89
N LYS A 232 2.57 17.58 14.41
CA LYS A 232 1.90 18.24 15.53
C LYS A 232 0.44 18.51 15.24
#